data_d2cdf12db01de8f688eea0c4cb07c924
#
_entry.id   d2cdf12db01de8f688eea0c4cb07c924
#
_cell.length_a   1.000
_cell.length_b   1.000
_cell.length_c   1.000
_cell.angle_alpha   90.00
_cell.angle_beta   90.00
_cell.angle_gamma   90.00
#
_symmetry.space_group_name_H-M   'P 1'
#
loop_
_entity.id
_entity.type
_entity.pdbx_description
1 polymer ?
#
loop_
_entity_poly.entity_id
_entity_poly.type
_entity_poly.pdbx_seq_one_letter_code
_entity_poly.pdbx_strand_id
1 'polypeptide(L)'
;MRYSPSDLFHLLRTPVGRSQLKEGLQHRAWPVYSRLAGRHRRALRGHTRIVAVVGSYGKSTTARTVACTLGADTNRVSARNSWSHVAKALLAVRPQDPYGVLEVGIDGPGQMAEYARLVQPDLVVVTSIGTEHHRSLIDLEQTQSEKAEMVRVLDANCLAILNGDDPNVAWMADQTRA
;
A
#
# COMPACT_ATOMS: atom_id res chain seq x y z
N MET A 1 -8.97 -21.63 -2.05
CA MET A 1 -8.66 -23.00 -1.57
C MET A 1 -9.71 -23.40 -0.54
N ARG A 2 -10.29 -24.59 -0.66
CA ARG A 2 -11.17 -25.17 0.37
C ARG A 2 -10.32 -26.20 1.10
N TYR A 3 -10.01 -25.96 2.36
CA TYR A 3 -9.30 -26.92 3.21
C TYR A 3 -10.28 -27.95 3.78
N SER A 4 -9.88 -29.21 3.82
CA SER A 4 -10.63 -30.22 4.55
C SER A 4 -10.45 -30.05 6.06
N PRO A 5 -11.33 -30.61 6.91
CA PRO A 5 -11.14 -30.54 8.37
C PRO A 5 -9.80 -31.14 8.85
N SER A 6 -9.28 -32.16 8.17
CA SER A 6 -7.97 -32.77 8.45
C SER A 6 -6.81 -31.84 8.12
N ASP A 7 -6.91 -31.09 7.00
CA ASP A 7 -5.90 -30.10 6.61
C ASP A 7 -5.85 -28.96 7.61
N LEU A 8 -7.01 -28.54 8.12
CA LEU A 8 -7.11 -27.45 9.11
C LEU A 8 -6.37 -27.82 10.40
N PHE A 9 -6.47 -29.07 10.85
CA PHE A 9 -5.81 -29.54 12.06
C PHE A 9 -4.27 -29.58 11.89
N HIS A 10 -3.79 -30.01 10.71
CA HIS A 10 -2.37 -29.97 10.37
C HIS A 10 -1.81 -28.53 10.27
N LEU A 11 -2.56 -27.63 9.64
CA LEU A 11 -2.18 -26.22 9.52
C LEU A 11 -2.10 -25.52 10.87
N LEU A 12 -2.99 -25.84 11.81
CA LEU A 12 -2.98 -25.24 13.15
C LEU A 12 -1.77 -25.67 14.00
N ARG A 13 -1.19 -26.83 13.71
CA ARG A 13 -0.03 -27.38 14.45
C ARG A 13 1.31 -26.75 14.07
N THR A 14 1.43 -26.16 12.88
CA THR A 14 2.68 -25.58 12.40
C THR A 14 2.65 -24.06 12.41
N PRO A 15 3.77 -23.37 12.72
CA PRO A 15 3.84 -21.91 12.63
C PRO A 15 3.50 -21.38 11.22
N VAL A 16 3.97 -22.08 10.19
CA VAL A 16 3.72 -21.76 8.77
C VAL A 16 2.24 -21.92 8.44
N GLY A 17 1.61 -23.02 8.86
CA GLY A 17 0.19 -23.28 8.62
C GLY A 17 -0.70 -22.25 9.32
N ARG A 18 -0.36 -21.83 10.55
CA ARG A 18 -1.06 -20.75 11.25
C ARG A 18 -0.95 -19.41 10.51
N SER A 19 0.22 -19.11 9.94
CA SER A 19 0.41 -17.92 9.10
C SER A 19 -0.47 -17.96 7.85
N GLN A 20 -0.50 -19.09 7.14
CA GLN A 20 -1.33 -19.29 5.94
C GLN A 20 -2.84 -19.18 6.24
N LEU A 21 -3.30 -19.76 7.36
CA LEU A 21 -4.69 -19.63 7.79
C LEU A 21 -5.05 -18.18 8.14
N LYS A 22 -4.15 -17.49 8.83
CA LYS A 22 -4.31 -16.07 9.18
C LYS A 22 -4.38 -15.20 7.92
N GLU A 23 -3.50 -15.43 6.96
CA GLU A 23 -3.50 -14.71 5.67
C GLU A 23 -4.76 -15.00 4.86
N GLY A 24 -5.20 -16.26 4.79
CA GLY A 24 -6.45 -16.64 4.13
C GLY A 24 -7.69 -16.01 4.76
N LEU A 25 -7.75 -15.94 6.10
CA LEU A 25 -8.82 -15.25 6.83
C LEU A 25 -8.77 -13.74 6.59
N GLN A 26 -7.59 -13.15 6.59
CA GLN A 26 -7.41 -11.72 6.33
C GLN A 26 -7.82 -11.35 4.91
N HIS A 27 -7.53 -12.20 3.93
CA HIS A 27 -7.97 -12.00 2.55
C HIS A 27 -9.51 -12.07 2.43
N ARG A 28 -10.15 -13.03 3.10
CA ARG A 28 -11.62 -13.12 3.15
C ARG A 28 -12.26 -11.92 3.87
N ALA A 29 -11.58 -11.35 4.84
CA ALA A 29 -12.04 -10.17 5.57
C ALA A 29 -11.78 -8.85 4.82
N TRP A 30 -11.09 -8.87 3.68
CA TRP A 30 -10.78 -7.69 2.87
C TRP A 30 -12.00 -6.79 2.60
N PRO A 31 -13.18 -7.30 2.16
CA PRO A 31 -14.35 -6.46 1.90
C PRO A 31 -14.83 -5.68 3.12
N VAL A 32 -14.64 -6.24 4.32
CA VAL A 32 -15.00 -5.58 5.59
C VAL A 32 -13.95 -4.54 5.94
N TYR A 33 -12.66 -4.92 5.93
CA TYR A 33 -11.55 -4.02 6.22
C TYR A 33 -11.51 -2.83 5.27
N SER A 34 -11.70 -3.05 3.97
CA SER A 34 -11.69 -1.98 2.96
C SER A 34 -12.83 -0.99 3.16
N ARG A 35 -14.05 -1.47 3.50
CA ARG A 35 -15.19 -0.60 3.81
C ARG A 35 -14.95 0.25 5.05
N LEU A 36 -14.43 -0.35 6.14
CA LEU A 36 -14.11 0.35 7.37
C LEU A 36 -13.01 1.37 7.16
N ALA A 37 -11.91 0.98 6.50
CA ALA A 37 -10.80 1.86 6.18
C ALA A 37 -11.22 3.00 5.25
N GLY A 38 -12.07 2.75 4.26
CA GLY A 38 -12.61 3.79 3.40
C GLY A 38 -13.51 4.80 4.13
N ARG A 39 -14.29 4.34 5.12
CA ARG A 39 -15.05 5.24 5.99
C ARG A 39 -14.11 6.07 6.87
N HIS A 40 -13.11 5.42 7.44
CA HIS A 40 -12.10 6.08 8.26
C HIS A 40 -11.31 7.12 7.45
N ARG A 41 -10.88 6.79 6.21
CA ARG A 41 -10.21 7.75 5.32
C ARG A 41 -11.04 9.02 5.09
N ARG A 42 -12.35 8.86 4.89
CA ARG A 42 -13.24 10.02 4.75
C ARG A 42 -13.32 10.88 6.01
N ALA A 43 -13.29 10.25 7.19
CA ALA A 43 -13.26 10.99 8.47
C ALA A 43 -11.93 11.71 8.71
N LEU A 44 -10.82 11.25 8.13
CA LEU A 44 -9.52 11.91 8.22
C LEU A 44 -9.38 13.12 7.29
N ARG A 45 -10.26 13.28 6.29
CA ARG A 45 -10.17 14.39 5.33
C ARG A 45 -10.28 15.74 6.04
N GLY A 46 -9.42 16.68 5.65
CA GLY A 46 -9.35 18.01 6.24
C GLY A 46 -8.57 18.10 7.56
N HIS A 47 -8.21 16.97 8.16
CA HIS A 47 -7.46 16.92 9.42
C HIS A 47 -6.08 16.28 9.25
N THR A 48 -6.01 15.18 8.52
CA THR A 48 -4.80 14.36 8.37
C THR A 48 -4.49 14.18 6.89
N ARG A 49 -3.26 14.50 6.49
CA ARG A 49 -2.76 14.20 5.14
C ARG A 49 -2.18 12.81 5.07
N ILE A 50 -2.58 12.05 4.07
CA ILE A 50 -2.09 10.69 3.84
C ILE A 50 -0.97 10.71 2.81
N VAL A 51 0.18 10.18 3.21
CA VAL A 51 1.35 9.96 2.36
C VAL A 51 1.44 8.48 2.02
N ALA A 52 1.36 8.14 0.73
CA ALA A 52 1.58 6.78 0.25
C ALA A 52 3.00 6.67 -0.34
N VAL A 53 3.76 5.69 0.11
CA VAL A 53 5.09 5.38 -0.42
C VAL A 53 5.00 4.09 -1.21
N VAL A 54 5.30 4.17 -2.51
CA VAL A 54 5.24 3.07 -3.47
C VAL A 54 6.59 2.91 -4.19
N GLY A 55 6.76 1.80 -4.88
CA GLY A 55 7.96 1.50 -5.66
C GLY A 55 8.34 0.02 -5.56
N SER A 56 9.43 -0.37 -6.23
CA SER A 56 9.98 -1.72 -6.14
C SER A 56 10.93 -1.85 -4.95
N TYR A 57 11.90 -0.99 -4.83
CA TYR A 57 12.93 -1.03 -3.79
C TYR A 57 12.90 0.25 -2.94
N GLY A 58 13.38 0.16 -1.70
CA GLY A 58 13.54 1.32 -0.81
C GLY A 58 12.27 1.79 -0.10
N LYS A 59 11.08 1.24 -0.38
CA LYS A 59 9.79 1.65 0.21
C LYS A 59 9.82 1.81 1.72
N SER A 60 10.23 0.75 2.44
CA SER A 60 10.21 0.74 3.93
C SER A 60 11.15 1.76 4.54
N THR A 61 12.35 1.93 3.96
CA THR A 61 13.31 2.93 4.40
C THR A 61 12.75 4.33 4.17
N THR A 62 12.27 4.61 2.95
CA THR A 62 11.70 5.91 2.59
C THR A 62 10.47 6.22 3.44
N ALA A 63 9.55 5.28 3.64
CA ALA A 63 8.35 5.49 4.43
C ALA A 63 8.69 5.84 5.90
N ARG A 64 9.67 5.16 6.49
CA ARG A 64 10.12 5.48 7.85
C ARG A 64 10.83 6.83 7.93
N THR A 65 11.67 7.15 6.95
CA THR A 65 12.36 8.45 6.89
C THR A 65 11.34 9.59 6.75
N VAL A 66 10.37 9.45 5.82
CA VAL A 66 9.30 10.43 5.64
C VAL A 66 8.48 10.58 6.93
N ALA A 67 8.09 9.47 7.58
CA ALA A 67 7.37 9.52 8.84
C ALA A 67 8.15 10.26 9.92
N CYS A 68 9.45 9.95 10.07
CA CYS A 68 10.34 10.61 11.02
C CYS A 68 10.42 12.13 10.75
N THR A 69 10.65 12.52 9.49
CA THR A 69 10.78 13.92 9.08
C THR A 69 9.50 14.71 9.32
N LEU A 70 8.33 14.09 9.10
CA LEU A 70 7.02 14.72 9.32
C LEU A 70 6.53 14.63 10.77
N GLY A 71 7.31 14.07 11.69
CA GLY A 71 6.91 13.87 13.08
C GLY A 71 5.80 12.85 13.27
N ALA A 72 5.56 11.98 12.28
CA ALA A 72 4.60 10.89 12.39
C ALA A 72 5.21 9.69 13.15
N ASP A 73 4.34 8.88 13.77
CA ASP A 73 4.78 7.69 14.52
C ASP A 73 5.35 6.60 13.60
N THR A 74 6.66 6.46 13.56
CA THR A 74 7.38 5.50 12.72
C THR A 74 7.04 4.05 13.06
N ASN A 75 6.57 3.75 14.28
CA ASN A 75 6.16 2.40 14.68
C ASN A 75 4.86 1.95 13.99
N ARG A 76 4.09 2.89 13.44
CA ARG A 76 2.87 2.60 12.68
C ARG A 76 3.12 2.37 11.20
N VAL A 77 4.32 2.68 10.72
CA VAL A 77 4.72 2.37 9.34
C VAL A 77 4.94 0.87 9.22
N SER A 78 3.95 0.17 8.67
CA SER A 78 4.01 -1.29 8.50
C SER A 78 4.90 -1.64 7.31
N ALA A 79 5.85 -2.56 7.52
CA ALA A 79 6.61 -3.18 6.43
C ALA A 79 5.78 -4.22 5.64
N ARG A 80 4.58 -4.58 6.12
CA ARG A 80 3.62 -5.40 5.39
C ARG A 80 2.66 -4.47 4.67
N ASN A 81 2.65 -4.54 3.35
CA ASN A 81 2.18 -3.47 2.47
C ASN A 81 1.13 -3.92 1.43
N SER A 82 0.53 -5.09 1.62
CA SER A 82 -0.50 -5.62 0.73
C SER A 82 -1.82 -5.96 1.45
N TRP A 83 -2.93 -5.98 0.71
CA TRP A 83 -4.29 -6.36 1.14
C TRP A 83 -4.72 -5.76 2.49
N SER A 84 -5.07 -6.62 3.44
CA SER A 84 -5.54 -6.20 4.76
C SER A 84 -4.53 -5.36 5.54
N HIS A 85 -3.23 -5.43 5.21
CA HIS A 85 -2.22 -4.63 5.88
C HIS A 85 -2.31 -3.16 5.50
N VAL A 86 -2.59 -2.84 4.22
CA VAL A 86 -2.84 -1.46 3.77
C VAL A 86 -4.07 -0.88 4.48
N ALA A 87 -5.17 -1.64 4.53
CA ALA A 87 -6.38 -1.21 5.24
C ALA A 87 -6.14 -1.01 6.75
N LYS A 88 -5.39 -1.91 7.39
CA LYS A 88 -5.04 -1.79 8.81
C LYS A 88 -4.11 -0.62 9.09
N ALA A 89 -3.12 -0.38 8.22
CA ALA A 89 -2.24 0.79 8.33
C ALA A 89 -3.06 2.09 8.26
N LEU A 90 -4.01 2.17 7.32
CA LEU A 90 -4.90 3.32 7.22
C LEU A 90 -5.80 3.48 8.45
N LEU A 91 -6.35 2.39 9.00
CA LEU A 91 -7.15 2.41 10.24
C LEU A 91 -6.34 2.80 11.48
N ALA A 92 -5.03 2.61 11.46
CA ALA A 92 -4.15 2.99 12.57
C ALA A 92 -3.80 4.48 12.60
N VAL A 93 -4.04 5.21 11.51
CA VAL A 93 -3.87 6.68 11.47
C VAL A 93 -4.95 7.33 12.33
N ARG A 94 -4.56 8.28 13.16
CA ARG A 94 -5.50 8.96 14.07
C ARG A 94 -5.88 10.34 13.53
N PRO A 95 -7.10 10.84 13.80
CA PRO A 95 -7.51 12.17 13.36
C PRO A 95 -6.67 13.33 13.90
N GLN A 96 -5.96 13.12 15.02
CA GLN A 96 -5.03 14.11 15.59
C GLN A 96 -3.64 14.07 14.99
N ASP A 97 -3.30 13.04 14.21
CA ASP A 97 -2.02 12.97 13.53
C ASP A 97 -2.07 13.89 12.28
N PRO A 98 -1.18 14.88 12.11
CA PRO A 98 -1.20 15.75 10.93
C PRO A 98 -0.87 14.99 9.65
N TYR A 99 -0.11 13.89 9.77
CA TYR A 99 0.27 13.02 8.67
C TYR A 99 0.11 11.55 9.02
N GLY A 100 -0.42 10.76 8.09
CA GLY A 100 -0.39 9.32 8.10
C GLY A 100 0.49 8.79 6.96
N VAL A 101 1.57 8.06 7.27
CA VAL A 101 2.49 7.52 6.26
C VAL A 101 2.25 6.03 6.08
N LEU A 102 1.95 5.62 4.86
CA LEU A 102 1.67 4.23 4.51
C LEU A 102 2.64 3.73 3.46
N GLU A 103 3.24 2.57 3.71
CA GLU A 103 3.91 1.80 2.66
C GLU A 103 2.86 0.98 1.91
N VAL A 104 2.84 1.10 0.56
CA VAL A 104 1.90 0.38 -0.29
C VAL A 104 2.68 -0.43 -1.32
N GLY A 105 2.49 -1.74 -1.28
CA GLY A 105 3.04 -2.71 -2.23
C GLY A 105 1.93 -3.56 -2.83
N ILE A 106 2.28 -4.27 -3.88
CA ILE A 106 1.38 -5.18 -4.60
C ILE A 106 2.01 -6.56 -4.72
N ASP A 107 1.16 -7.57 -4.79
CA ASP A 107 1.53 -8.97 -5.01
C ASP A 107 1.00 -9.49 -6.37
N GLY A 108 0.23 -8.68 -7.11
CA GLY A 108 -0.37 -9.04 -8.39
C GLY A 108 -1.09 -7.89 -9.08
N PRO A 109 -1.56 -8.11 -10.32
CA PRO A 109 -2.19 -7.09 -11.14
C PRO A 109 -3.55 -6.64 -10.56
N GLY A 110 -3.91 -5.38 -10.83
CA GLY A 110 -5.16 -4.73 -10.41
C GLY A 110 -5.20 -4.27 -8.95
N GLN A 111 -4.22 -4.66 -8.13
CA GLN A 111 -4.24 -4.35 -6.70
C GLN A 111 -3.94 -2.88 -6.42
N MET A 112 -3.02 -2.26 -7.15
CA MET A 112 -2.66 -0.87 -6.89
C MET A 112 -3.84 0.08 -7.14
N ALA A 113 -4.66 -0.18 -8.16
CA ALA A 113 -5.86 0.59 -8.41
C ALA A 113 -6.89 0.48 -7.27
N GLU A 114 -7.02 -0.70 -6.65
CA GLU A 114 -7.88 -0.89 -5.48
C GLU A 114 -7.34 -0.14 -4.25
N TYR A 115 -6.01 -0.20 -4.03
CA TYR A 115 -5.38 0.51 -2.91
C TYR A 115 -5.42 2.02 -3.10
N ALA A 116 -5.23 2.53 -4.31
CA ALA A 116 -5.32 3.94 -4.63
C ALA A 116 -6.73 4.49 -4.31
N ARG A 117 -7.78 3.75 -4.70
CA ARG A 117 -9.18 4.10 -4.36
C ARG A 117 -9.47 4.03 -2.86
N LEU A 118 -8.80 3.13 -2.13
CA LEU A 118 -8.96 3.00 -0.69
C LEU A 118 -8.21 4.09 0.08
N VAL A 119 -6.92 4.27 -0.25
CA VAL A 119 -6.00 5.16 0.45
C VAL A 119 -6.29 6.62 0.14
N GLN A 120 -6.63 6.94 -1.11
CA GLN A 120 -6.87 8.31 -1.59
C GLN A 120 -5.80 9.27 -1.06
N PRO A 121 -4.53 9.07 -1.43
CA PRO A 121 -3.43 9.81 -0.85
C PRO A 121 -3.48 11.29 -1.18
N ASP A 122 -3.01 12.14 -0.26
CA ASP A 122 -2.77 13.56 -0.50
C ASP A 122 -1.36 13.78 -1.06
N LEU A 123 -0.43 12.87 -0.74
CA LEU A 123 0.92 12.83 -1.26
C LEU A 123 1.30 11.41 -1.67
N VAL A 124 2.02 11.27 -2.78
CA VAL A 124 2.61 10.00 -3.21
C VAL A 124 4.12 10.18 -3.38
N VAL A 125 4.89 9.25 -2.82
CA VAL A 125 6.33 9.14 -3.04
C VAL A 125 6.60 7.86 -3.81
N VAL A 126 7.24 7.97 -4.98
CA VAL A 126 7.63 6.82 -5.80
C VAL A 126 9.14 6.67 -5.75
N THR A 127 9.62 5.54 -5.22
CA THR A 127 11.05 5.30 -4.98
C THR A 127 11.78 4.81 -6.23
N SER A 128 11.35 3.68 -6.77
CA SER A 128 11.97 3.06 -7.96
C SER A 128 11.01 2.05 -8.58
N ILE A 129 11.21 1.73 -9.86
CA ILE A 129 10.49 0.68 -10.58
C ILE A 129 11.49 -0.36 -11.07
N GLY A 130 11.36 -1.59 -10.57
CA GLY A 130 12.25 -2.70 -10.92
C GLY A 130 11.49 -4.02 -10.98
N THR A 131 12.20 -5.07 -11.29
CA THR A 131 11.70 -6.41 -11.58
C THR A 131 11.47 -7.25 -10.31
N GLU A 132 10.95 -6.64 -9.23
CA GLU A 132 10.45 -7.43 -8.10
C GLU A 132 9.12 -8.11 -8.51
N HIS A 133 8.82 -9.26 -7.98
CA HIS A 133 7.57 -9.99 -8.25
C HIS A 133 7.43 -10.65 -9.64
N HIS A 134 8.52 -11.12 -10.26
CA HIS A 134 8.49 -11.91 -11.49
C HIS A 134 7.51 -13.09 -11.51
N ARG A 135 6.95 -13.48 -10.37
CA ARG A 135 5.96 -14.56 -10.30
C ARG A 135 4.53 -14.10 -10.59
N SER A 136 4.24 -12.81 -10.46
CA SER A 136 2.87 -12.27 -10.51
C SER A 136 2.71 -11.12 -11.50
N LEU A 137 3.77 -10.39 -11.82
CA LEU A 137 3.82 -9.36 -12.86
C LEU A 137 4.78 -9.82 -13.96
N ILE A 138 4.32 -9.81 -15.21
CA ILE A 138 4.99 -10.49 -16.33
C ILE A 138 6.28 -9.76 -16.72
N ASP A 139 6.28 -8.41 -16.65
CA ASP A 139 7.39 -7.57 -17.08
C ASP A 139 7.48 -6.25 -16.32
N LEU A 140 8.49 -5.46 -16.68
CA LEU A 140 8.76 -4.16 -16.06
C LEU A 140 7.69 -3.13 -16.43
N GLU A 141 7.18 -3.16 -17.66
CA GLU A 141 6.17 -2.24 -18.15
C GLU A 141 4.84 -2.43 -17.41
N GLN A 142 4.45 -3.68 -17.18
CA GLN A 142 3.28 -3.99 -16.35
C GLN A 142 3.48 -3.53 -14.91
N THR A 143 4.67 -3.72 -14.34
CA THR A 143 5.00 -3.24 -12.98
C THR A 143 4.92 -1.71 -12.90
N GLN A 144 5.44 -1.01 -13.90
CA GLN A 144 5.40 0.43 -14.03
C GLN A 144 3.95 0.93 -14.10
N SER A 145 3.17 0.38 -15.05
CA SER A 145 1.78 0.77 -15.26
C SER A 145 0.90 0.51 -14.04
N GLU A 146 1.10 -0.64 -13.41
CA GLU A 146 0.36 -1.01 -12.19
C GLU A 146 0.65 -0.01 -11.05
N LYS A 147 1.93 0.30 -10.80
CA LYS A 147 2.30 1.23 -9.71
C LYS A 147 1.91 2.68 -10.03
N ALA A 148 1.82 3.05 -11.30
CA ALA A 148 1.33 4.36 -11.72
C ALA A 148 -0.13 4.62 -11.32
N GLU A 149 -0.93 3.58 -11.04
CA GLU A 149 -2.30 3.75 -10.55
C GLU A 149 -2.36 4.59 -9.26
N MET A 150 -1.29 4.56 -8.43
CA MET A 150 -1.26 5.37 -7.20
C MET A 150 -1.07 6.87 -7.48
N VAL A 151 -0.38 7.24 -8.57
CA VAL A 151 -0.23 8.66 -8.94
C VAL A 151 -1.39 9.15 -9.82
N ARG A 152 -2.05 8.26 -10.57
CA ARG A 152 -3.20 8.60 -11.43
C ARG A 152 -4.42 9.10 -10.64
N VAL A 153 -4.55 8.71 -9.37
CA VAL A 153 -5.68 9.17 -8.54
C VAL A 153 -5.47 10.56 -7.93
N LEU A 154 -4.27 11.12 -8.07
CA LEU A 154 -3.96 12.45 -7.55
C LEU A 154 -4.62 13.53 -8.40
N ASP A 155 -5.12 14.55 -7.75
CA ASP A 155 -5.62 15.78 -8.38
C ASP A 155 -4.62 16.95 -8.19
N ALA A 156 -4.93 18.10 -8.75
CA ALA A 156 -4.07 19.28 -8.71
C ALA A 156 -3.80 19.86 -7.29
N ASN A 157 -4.51 19.40 -6.27
CA ASN A 157 -4.27 19.80 -4.87
C ASN A 157 -3.38 18.79 -4.12
N CYS A 158 -3.01 17.73 -4.78
CA CYS A 158 -2.15 16.66 -4.28
C CYS A 158 -0.69 16.90 -4.71
N LEU A 159 0.23 16.05 -4.23
CA LEU A 159 1.65 16.13 -4.56
C LEU A 159 2.20 14.75 -4.93
N ALA A 160 2.87 14.65 -6.07
CA ALA A 160 3.67 13.51 -6.47
C ALA A 160 5.16 13.83 -6.32
N ILE A 161 5.89 13.04 -5.52
CA ILE A 161 7.35 13.11 -5.37
C ILE A 161 7.92 11.89 -6.07
N LEU A 162 8.58 12.13 -7.21
CA LEU A 162 9.05 11.10 -8.11
C LEU A 162 10.58 11.06 -8.13
N ASN A 163 11.16 9.87 -8.10
CA ASN A 163 12.60 9.70 -8.29
C ASN A 163 12.96 9.94 -9.76
N GLY A 164 13.49 11.12 -10.08
CA GLY A 164 13.86 11.52 -11.43
C GLY A 164 15.07 10.78 -12.01
N ASP A 165 15.85 10.08 -11.17
CA ASP A 165 16.99 9.26 -11.63
C ASP A 165 16.56 7.90 -12.19
N ASP A 166 15.31 7.50 -11.95
CA ASP A 166 14.73 6.29 -12.52
C ASP A 166 13.79 6.65 -13.68
N PRO A 167 14.12 6.32 -14.93
CA PRO A 167 13.32 6.69 -16.09
C PRO A 167 11.90 6.11 -16.04
N ASN A 168 11.71 4.93 -15.41
CA ASN A 168 10.40 4.33 -15.24
C ASN A 168 9.54 5.09 -14.21
N VAL A 169 10.16 5.74 -13.24
CA VAL A 169 9.47 6.62 -12.29
C VAL A 169 9.25 7.99 -12.91
N ALA A 170 10.24 8.56 -13.61
CA ALA A 170 10.12 9.85 -14.27
C ALA A 170 8.95 9.89 -15.26
N TRP A 171 8.71 8.81 -16.01
CA TRP A 171 7.55 8.65 -16.89
C TRP A 171 6.21 8.86 -16.17
N MET A 172 6.14 8.60 -14.87
CA MET A 172 4.90 8.77 -14.10
C MET A 172 4.49 10.24 -13.93
N ALA A 173 5.37 11.19 -14.20
CA ALA A 173 5.03 12.61 -14.20
C ALA A 173 3.92 12.94 -15.20
N ASP A 174 3.89 12.28 -16.34
CA ASP A 174 2.87 12.43 -17.37
C ASP A 174 1.56 11.67 -17.04
N GLN A 175 1.54 10.89 -15.97
CA GLN A 175 0.40 10.08 -15.57
C GLN A 175 -0.45 10.73 -14.47
N THR A 176 -0.06 11.87 -13.97
CA THR A 176 -0.74 12.56 -12.86
C THR A 176 -1.14 14.00 -13.23
N ARG A 177 -2.04 14.56 -12.44
CA ARG A 177 -2.43 15.97 -12.51
C ARG A 177 -1.89 16.77 -11.30
N ALA A 178 -1.14 16.10 -10.41
CA ALA A 178 -0.53 16.70 -9.22
C ALA A 178 0.73 17.46 -9.57
#